data_fd9c1465addf7c77bb962c6da45287a1
#
_entry.id   fd9c1465addf7c77bb962c6da45287a1
#
_cell.length_a   1.000
_cell.length_b   1.000
_cell.length_c   1.000
_cell.angle_alpha   90.00
_cell.angle_beta   90.00
_cell.angle_gamma   90.00
#
_symmetry.space_group_name_H-M   'P 1'
#
loop_
_entity.id
_entity.type
_entity.pdbx_description
1 polymer ?
#
loop_
_entity_poly.entity_id
_entity_poly.type
_entity_poly.pdbx_seq_one_letter_code
_entity_poly.pdbx_strand_id
1 'polypeptide(L)'
;MSKFQIVKISNFLKSREERYKPDDTALSGLKRLDKIDFNGNIHQSEKPTKTDMIIVYPGDLVISGINVQKGAIAVYQGKEPITATIHYSSYTFDRNKIDIEYFKRFLKSPEFLKALQEQVKGGIKTEIKPKTFLPIEIKLPDLIEQQKINKYFDSFEQELRELKSELNNQEKYITQLKQAILQEAISGQLTAEWRKQNPNQKGDPDTDATALLAKIKGEKEQLINRPVRKFKKQSVSGFEDVLMSARLDVIMRARDS
;
A
#
# COMPACT_ATOMS: atom_id res chain seq x y z
N MET A 1 3.59 37.97 -5.03
CA MET A 1 4.62 37.05 -4.55
C MET A 1 4.30 36.74 -3.11
N SER A 2 3.97 35.50 -2.76
CA SER A 2 3.72 35.11 -1.37
C SER A 2 5.02 35.29 -0.58
N LYS A 3 4.98 36.05 0.50
CA LYS A 3 6.14 36.25 1.36
C LYS A 3 6.24 35.06 2.33
N PHE A 4 7.15 34.15 2.06
CA PHE A 4 7.56 33.17 3.06
C PHE A 4 8.35 33.89 4.18
N GLN A 5 7.96 33.65 5.43
CA GLN A 5 8.63 34.15 6.60
C GLN A 5 9.35 33.03 7.33
N ILE A 6 10.52 33.29 7.88
CA ILE A 6 11.20 32.34 8.76
C ILE A 6 10.60 32.53 10.15
N VAL A 7 9.98 31.47 10.68
CA VAL A 7 9.34 31.51 11.99
C VAL A 7 9.72 30.27 12.80
N LYS A 8 9.82 30.44 14.11
CA LYS A 8 9.99 29.30 15.01
C LYS A 8 8.66 28.58 15.20
N ILE A 9 8.70 27.26 15.30
CA ILE A 9 7.50 26.45 15.57
C ILE A 9 6.83 26.89 16.87
N SER A 10 7.60 27.32 17.86
CA SER A 10 7.09 27.88 19.12
C SER A 10 6.20 29.13 18.96
N ASN A 11 6.25 29.82 17.82
CA ASN A 11 5.41 31.00 17.59
C ASN A 11 3.93 30.66 17.45
N PHE A 12 3.61 29.42 17.08
CA PHE A 12 2.24 28.96 16.85
C PHE A 12 1.89 27.64 17.55
N LEU A 13 2.89 26.89 18.09
CA LEU A 13 2.67 25.69 18.90
C LEU A 13 3.11 25.94 20.35
N LYS A 14 2.34 25.35 21.29
CA LYS A 14 2.70 25.27 22.71
C LYS A 14 2.59 23.81 23.16
N SER A 15 3.63 23.27 23.77
CA SER A 15 3.57 21.92 24.33
C SER A 15 2.74 21.87 25.61
N ARG A 16 2.02 20.75 25.79
CA ARG A 16 1.49 20.40 27.11
C ARG A 16 2.60 19.73 27.90
N GLU A 17 2.86 20.25 29.12
CA GLU A 17 3.99 19.80 29.92
C GLU A 17 3.58 18.85 31.07
N GLU A 18 2.27 18.71 31.32
CA GLU A 18 1.73 17.87 32.37
C GLU A 18 2.08 16.39 32.13
N ARG A 19 2.55 15.76 33.21
CA ARG A 19 2.94 14.34 33.20
C ARG A 19 2.29 13.64 34.37
N TYR A 20 1.85 12.43 34.16
CA TYR A 20 1.12 11.61 35.09
C TYR A 20 1.80 10.26 35.25
N LYS A 21 1.77 9.71 36.46
CA LYS A 21 2.16 8.32 36.68
C LYS A 21 1.08 7.38 36.16
N PRO A 22 1.43 6.12 35.76
CA PRO A 22 0.45 5.18 35.22
C PRO A 22 -0.75 4.88 36.13
N ASP A 23 -0.58 5.02 37.42
CA ASP A 23 -1.57 4.81 38.50
C ASP A 23 -2.30 6.07 38.92
N ASP A 24 -2.06 7.22 38.28
CA ASP A 24 -2.70 8.48 38.60
C ASP A 24 -4.21 8.43 38.33
N THR A 25 -5.00 8.88 39.29
CA THR A 25 -6.47 8.93 39.22
C THR A 25 -6.97 9.79 38.04
N ALA A 26 -6.21 10.81 37.64
CA ALA A 26 -6.52 11.65 36.48
C ALA A 26 -6.56 10.89 35.16
N LEU A 27 -5.98 9.70 35.08
CA LEU A 27 -5.97 8.84 33.88
C LEU A 27 -7.12 7.82 33.87
N SER A 28 -7.89 7.74 34.96
CA SER A 28 -8.94 6.73 35.13
C SER A 28 -9.99 6.85 34.01
N GLY A 29 -10.31 5.73 33.37
CA GLY A 29 -11.31 5.67 32.30
C GLY A 29 -10.86 6.21 30.94
N LEU A 30 -9.66 6.79 30.82
CA LEU A 30 -9.15 7.29 29.58
C LEU A 30 -8.53 6.16 28.75
N LYS A 31 -8.87 6.09 27.46
CA LYS A 31 -8.24 5.17 26.51
C LYS A 31 -6.81 5.62 26.23
N ARG A 32 -5.93 4.67 25.97
CA ARG A 32 -4.53 4.96 25.67
C ARG A 32 -4.29 4.99 24.16
N LEU A 33 -3.54 6.01 23.70
CA LEU A 33 -2.93 6.02 22.39
C LEU A 33 -1.87 4.90 22.31
N ASP A 34 -2.05 3.94 21.44
CA ASP A 34 -1.11 2.84 21.18
C ASP A 34 -0.05 3.26 20.19
N LYS A 35 -0.49 3.71 19.00
CA LYS A 35 0.39 4.22 17.97
C LYS A 35 -0.30 5.26 17.09
N ILE A 36 0.53 6.12 16.48
CA ILE A 36 0.15 6.91 15.30
C ILE A 36 0.83 6.24 14.12
N ASP A 37 0.07 5.80 13.13
CA ASP A 37 0.64 5.25 11.90
C ASP A 37 1.24 6.35 11.01
N PHE A 38 1.95 5.96 9.94
CA PHE A 38 2.61 6.91 9.05
C PHE A 38 1.64 7.70 8.16
N ASN A 39 0.37 7.32 8.14
CA ASN A 39 -0.70 8.09 7.50
C ASN A 39 -1.33 9.12 8.45
N GLY A 40 -0.98 9.08 9.73
CA GLY A 40 -1.49 9.97 10.76
C GLY A 40 -2.76 9.45 11.43
N ASN A 41 -3.09 8.17 11.32
CA ASN A 41 -4.22 7.58 12.05
C ASN A 41 -3.80 7.23 13.47
N ILE A 42 -4.66 7.58 14.43
CA ILE A 42 -4.48 7.27 15.84
C ILE A 42 -5.13 5.94 16.15
N HIS A 43 -4.33 5.00 16.63
CA HIS A 43 -4.79 3.69 17.13
C HIS A 43 -4.79 3.72 18.64
N GLN A 44 -5.87 3.24 19.25
CA GLN A 44 -6.05 3.19 20.70
C GLN A 44 -5.95 1.77 21.22
N SER A 45 -5.56 1.60 22.48
CA SER A 45 -5.42 0.32 23.16
C SER A 45 -5.81 0.49 24.65
N GLU A 46 -6.32 -0.58 25.22
CA GLU A 46 -6.59 -0.67 26.67
C GLU A 46 -5.45 -1.34 27.45
N LYS A 47 -4.35 -1.71 26.75
CA LYS A 47 -3.23 -2.38 27.39
C LYS A 47 -2.55 -1.48 28.41
N PRO A 48 -2.27 -1.96 29.64
CA PRO A 48 -1.59 -1.18 30.65
C PRO A 48 -0.16 -0.84 30.24
N THR A 49 0.39 0.22 30.79
CA THR A 49 1.80 0.61 30.62
C THR A 49 2.41 0.96 31.96
N LYS A 50 3.71 0.81 32.08
CA LYS A 50 4.49 1.26 33.25
C LYS A 50 5.20 2.60 33.00
N THR A 51 5.03 3.16 31.81
CA THR A 51 5.67 4.41 31.40
C THR A 51 4.81 5.60 31.82
N ASP A 52 5.43 6.67 32.25
CA ASP A 52 4.73 7.94 32.51
C ASP A 52 3.90 8.38 31.32
N MET A 53 2.80 9.06 31.57
CA MET A 53 1.77 9.39 30.61
C MET A 53 1.58 10.89 30.49
N ILE A 54 1.04 11.30 29.35
CA ILE A 54 0.48 12.62 29.09
C ILE A 54 -1.00 12.48 28.74
N ILE A 55 -1.78 13.53 28.93
CA ILE A 55 -3.15 13.61 28.44
C ILE A 55 -3.16 14.37 27.11
N VAL A 56 -3.90 13.84 26.15
CA VAL A 56 -4.13 14.42 24.83
C VAL A 56 -5.59 14.81 24.73
N TYR A 57 -5.84 16.08 24.49
CA TYR A 57 -7.20 16.63 24.38
C TYR A 57 -7.68 16.69 22.92
N PRO A 58 -9.00 16.66 22.69
CA PRO A 58 -9.55 16.91 21.36
C PRO A 58 -9.00 18.20 20.74
N GLY A 59 -8.52 18.10 19.52
CA GLY A 59 -7.93 19.22 18.78
C GLY A 59 -6.43 19.41 18.98
N ASP A 60 -5.78 18.66 19.89
CA ASP A 60 -4.34 18.73 20.06
C ASP A 60 -3.60 18.08 18.87
N LEU A 61 -2.48 18.67 18.50
CA LEU A 61 -1.50 18.03 17.62
C LEU A 61 -0.66 17.06 18.43
N VAL A 62 -0.64 15.81 18.04
CA VAL A 62 0.15 14.76 18.70
C VAL A 62 1.27 14.28 17.77
N ILE A 63 2.47 14.25 18.31
CA ILE A 63 3.69 13.89 17.57
C ILE A 63 4.37 12.73 18.28
N SER A 64 4.69 11.67 17.52
CA SER A 64 5.60 10.62 18.00
C SER A 64 7.03 11.13 17.94
N GLY A 65 7.69 11.28 19.08
CA GLY A 65 9.08 11.75 19.16
C GLY A 65 10.05 10.86 18.35
N ILE A 66 9.76 9.56 18.24
CA ILE A 66 10.62 8.59 17.56
C ILE A 66 10.35 8.52 16.05
N ASN A 67 9.09 8.69 15.64
CA ASN A 67 8.65 8.43 14.27
C ASN A 67 8.09 9.67 13.54
N VAL A 68 8.32 10.87 14.07
CA VAL A 68 7.82 12.12 13.46
C VAL A 68 8.22 12.25 12.00
N GLN A 69 9.45 11.89 11.67
CA GLN A 69 10.00 11.96 10.31
C GLN A 69 9.34 10.99 9.33
N LYS A 70 8.78 9.90 9.83
CA LYS A 70 8.01 8.93 9.04
C LYS A 70 6.55 9.33 8.89
N GLY A 71 6.16 10.48 9.44
CA GLY A 71 4.78 10.97 9.37
C GLY A 71 3.89 10.51 10.53
N ALA A 72 4.44 10.02 11.64
CA ALA A 72 3.67 9.67 12.83
C ALA A 72 3.26 10.94 13.60
N ILE A 73 2.37 11.71 13.00
CA ILE A 73 1.84 13.00 13.44
C ILE A 73 0.34 12.99 13.16
N ALA A 74 -0.46 13.42 14.14
CA ALA A 74 -1.91 13.51 13.97
C ALA A 74 -2.50 14.66 14.78
N VAL A 75 -3.61 15.22 14.33
CA VAL A 75 -4.50 16.00 15.19
C VAL A 75 -5.53 15.05 15.76
N TYR A 76 -5.63 15.03 17.09
CA TYR A 76 -6.61 14.18 17.74
C TYR A 76 -8.02 14.75 17.55
N GLN A 77 -8.89 13.99 16.92
CA GLN A 77 -10.26 14.38 16.57
C GLN A 77 -11.33 13.65 17.41
N GLY A 78 -10.92 12.94 18.46
CA GLY A 78 -11.85 12.28 19.37
C GLY A 78 -12.73 13.28 20.15
N LYS A 79 -13.78 12.79 20.79
CA LYS A 79 -14.69 13.60 21.62
C LYS A 79 -14.18 13.74 23.06
N GLU A 80 -13.47 12.74 23.55
CA GLU A 80 -12.98 12.66 24.93
C GLU A 80 -11.46 12.67 24.94
N PRO A 81 -10.81 13.16 26.00
CA PRO A 81 -9.36 13.05 26.15
C PRO A 81 -8.89 11.60 26.11
N ILE A 82 -7.66 11.40 25.67
CA ILE A 82 -6.97 10.12 25.71
C ILE A 82 -5.62 10.27 26.38
N THR A 83 -5.02 9.16 26.79
CA THR A 83 -3.66 9.16 27.32
C THR A 83 -2.65 8.75 26.25
N ALA A 84 -1.42 9.21 26.37
CA ALA A 84 -0.29 8.73 25.57
C ALA A 84 0.95 8.61 26.46
N THR A 85 1.88 7.72 26.10
CA THR A 85 3.16 7.63 26.80
C THR A 85 4.03 8.86 26.51
N ILE A 86 4.99 9.16 27.38
CA ILE A 86 5.92 10.30 27.26
C ILE A 86 6.83 10.24 26.01
N HIS A 87 6.74 9.19 25.19
CA HIS A 87 7.36 9.13 23.86
C HIS A 87 6.57 9.94 22.82
N TYR A 88 5.37 10.36 23.18
CA TYR A 88 4.56 11.31 22.42
C TYR A 88 4.63 12.69 23.06
N SER A 89 4.40 13.69 22.25
CA SER A 89 4.23 15.07 22.71
C SER A 89 2.93 15.61 22.17
N SER A 90 2.17 16.30 23.02
CA SER A 90 0.91 16.95 22.70
C SER A 90 1.09 18.46 22.67
N TYR A 91 0.51 19.11 21.64
CA TYR A 91 0.63 20.54 21.42
C TYR A 91 -0.73 21.15 21.13
N THR A 92 -0.98 22.30 21.78
CA THR A 92 -2.00 23.24 21.33
C THR A 92 -1.42 24.13 20.23
N PHE A 93 -2.26 24.66 19.35
CA PHE A 93 -1.80 25.54 18.27
C PHE A 93 -2.70 26.77 18.11
N ASP A 94 -2.08 27.87 17.67
CA ASP A 94 -2.76 29.12 17.38
C ASP A 94 -3.32 29.11 15.95
N ARG A 95 -4.63 28.93 15.82
CA ARG A 95 -5.33 28.88 14.53
C ARG A 95 -5.28 30.17 13.71
N ASN A 96 -4.92 31.29 14.36
CA ASN A 96 -4.74 32.58 13.66
C ASN A 96 -3.38 32.69 12.98
N LYS A 97 -2.44 31.79 13.26
CA LYS A 97 -1.07 31.81 12.73
C LYS A 97 -0.77 30.60 11.83
N ILE A 98 -1.44 29.49 12.05
CA ILE A 98 -1.19 28.24 11.34
C ILE A 98 -2.47 27.54 10.95
N ASP A 99 -2.57 27.15 9.70
CA ASP A 99 -3.55 26.16 9.25
C ASP A 99 -3.00 24.77 9.54
N ILE A 100 -3.75 23.98 10.30
CA ILE A 100 -3.26 22.70 10.81
C ILE A 100 -3.12 21.64 9.72
N GLU A 101 -3.99 21.67 8.71
CA GLU A 101 -3.88 20.72 7.59
C GLU A 101 -2.67 21.06 6.72
N TYR A 102 -2.40 22.35 6.51
CA TYR A 102 -1.15 22.79 5.88
C TYR A 102 0.06 22.30 6.68
N PHE A 103 0.04 22.49 8.00
CA PHE A 103 1.16 22.10 8.86
C PHE A 103 1.37 20.58 8.88
N LYS A 104 0.31 19.78 8.91
CA LYS A 104 0.40 18.32 8.80
C LYS A 104 1.08 17.87 7.51
N ARG A 105 0.76 18.52 6.38
CA ARG A 105 1.41 18.27 5.09
C ARG A 105 2.87 18.71 5.10
N PHE A 106 3.13 19.91 5.64
CA PHE A 106 4.48 20.44 5.79
C PHE A 106 5.39 19.52 6.59
N LEU A 107 4.92 18.97 7.71
CA LEU A 107 5.70 18.04 8.54
C LEU A 107 6.08 16.72 7.82
N LYS A 108 5.45 16.42 6.70
CA LYS A 108 5.80 15.28 5.82
C LYS A 108 6.65 15.69 4.62
N SER A 109 6.95 16.98 4.46
CA SER A 109 7.68 17.52 3.32
C SER A 109 9.19 17.30 3.44
N PRO A 110 9.90 17.24 2.31
CA PRO A 110 11.37 17.24 2.29
C PRO A 110 11.99 18.46 2.98
N GLU A 111 11.34 19.62 2.90
CA GLU A 111 11.78 20.87 3.53
C GLU A 111 11.82 20.76 5.05
N PHE A 112 10.81 20.15 5.64
CA PHE A 112 10.80 19.91 7.09
C PHE A 112 11.86 18.89 7.50
N LEU A 113 12.05 17.81 6.73
CA LEU A 113 13.10 16.82 6.98
C LEU A 113 14.49 17.47 6.93
N LYS A 114 14.70 18.36 5.96
CA LYS A 114 15.94 19.14 5.85
C LYS A 114 16.14 20.06 7.06
N ALA A 115 15.12 20.81 7.45
CA ALA A 115 15.17 21.67 8.63
C ALA A 115 15.49 20.88 9.91
N LEU A 116 14.92 19.67 10.06
CA LEU A 116 15.25 18.75 11.14
C LEU A 116 16.72 18.32 11.13
N GLN A 117 17.22 17.92 9.97
CA GLN A 117 18.61 17.45 9.83
C GLN A 117 19.63 18.55 10.14
N GLU A 118 19.35 19.78 9.73
CA GLU A 118 20.24 20.91 9.90
C GLU A 118 20.23 21.48 11.32
N GLN A 119 19.04 21.49 11.97
CA GLN A 119 18.85 22.18 13.25
C GLN A 119 18.84 21.26 14.47
N VAL A 120 18.67 19.94 14.30
CA VAL A 120 18.62 18.99 15.39
C VAL A 120 19.89 18.17 15.50
N LYS A 121 20.64 18.35 16.59
CA LYS A 121 21.85 17.54 16.86
C LYS A 121 21.46 16.05 17.01
N GLY A 122 22.16 15.17 16.28
CA GLY A 122 21.90 13.73 16.29
C GLY A 122 21.04 13.22 15.13
N GLY A 123 20.53 14.12 14.30
CA GLY A 123 19.84 13.80 13.06
C GLY A 123 18.57 12.96 13.24
N ILE A 124 18.26 12.20 12.22
CA ILE A 124 17.00 11.45 12.03
C ILE A 124 16.75 10.35 13.08
N LYS A 125 17.75 9.91 13.82
CA LYS A 125 17.63 8.79 14.77
C LYS A 125 17.32 9.22 16.22
N THR A 126 17.23 10.52 16.48
CA THR A 126 17.04 11.02 17.85
C THR A 126 15.55 11.22 18.15
N GLU A 127 15.14 10.85 19.37
CA GLU A 127 13.80 11.17 19.88
C GLU A 127 13.62 12.69 19.92
N ILE A 128 12.65 13.21 19.19
CA ILE A 128 12.36 14.64 19.12
C ILE A 128 11.44 15.02 20.26
N LYS A 129 11.97 15.76 21.23
CA LYS A 129 11.25 16.29 22.39
C LYS A 129 10.80 17.74 22.14
N PRO A 130 9.80 18.26 22.88
CA PRO A 130 9.35 19.64 22.74
C PRO A 130 10.47 20.68 22.76
N LYS A 131 11.45 20.50 23.64
CA LYS A 131 12.63 21.40 23.75
C LYS A 131 13.48 21.46 22.49
N THR A 132 13.46 20.40 21.69
CA THR A 132 14.21 20.33 20.43
C THR A 132 13.34 20.70 19.23
N PHE A 133 12.03 20.42 19.30
CA PHE A 133 11.08 20.66 18.22
C PHE A 133 10.63 22.12 18.12
N LEU A 134 10.26 22.73 19.23
CA LEU A 134 9.71 24.07 19.26
C LEU A 134 10.66 25.18 18.76
N PRO A 135 11.99 25.10 18.99
CA PRO A 135 12.94 26.09 18.47
C PRO A 135 13.22 26.01 16.97
N ILE A 136 12.80 24.93 16.30
CA ILE A 136 13.08 24.75 14.85
C ILE A 136 12.49 25.91 14.08
N GLU A 137 13.32 26.51 13.22
CA GLU A 137 12.95 27.56 12.29
C GLU A 137 12.50 26.95 10.95
N ILE A 138 11.34 27.38 10.50
CA ILE A 138 10.75 26.91 9.23
C ILE A 138 10.33 28.12 8.38
N LYS A 139 10.33 27.92 7.08
CA LYS A 139 9.75 28.88 6.14
C LYS A 139 8.24 28.64 6.04
N LEU A 140 7.47 29.61 6.49
CA LEU A 140 6.02 29.54 6.54
C LEU A 140 5.40 30.65 5.69
N PRO A 141 4.46 30.34 4.77
CA PRO A 141 3.67 31.34 4.08
C PRO A 141 2.63 31.95 5.03
N ASP A 142 2.03 33.06 4.65
CA ASP A 142 0.90 33.61 5.41
C ASP A 142 -0.32 32.68 5.41
N LEU A 143 -1.27 32.89 6.32
CA LEU A 143 -2.40 31.99 6.52
C LEU A 143 -3.29 31.87 5.27
N ILE A 144 -3.44 32.94 4.50
CA ILE A 144 -4.22 32.93 3.26
C ILE A 144 -3.57 32.01 2.23
N GLU A 145 -2.26 32.08 2.10
CA GLU A 145 -1.53 31.23 1.19
C GLU A 145 -1.50 29.76 1.64
N GLN A 146 -1.39 29.50 2.97
CA GLN A 146 -1.55 28.16 3.52
C GLN A 146 -2.90 27.52 3.12
N GLN A 147 -3.98 28.29 3.23
CA GLN A 147 -5.32 27.85 2.84
C GLN A 147 -5.47 27.61 1.33
N LYS A 148 -4.84 28.44 0.48
CA LYS A 148 -4.80 28.21 -0.96
C LYS A 148 -4.06 26.92 -1.31
N ILE A 149 -2.91 26.70 -0.68
CA ILE A 149 -2.12 25.49 -0.86
C ILE A 149 -2.94 24.27 -0.46
N ASN A 150 -3.66 24.31 0.66
CA ASN A 150 -4.54 23.21 1.06
C ASN A 150 -5.63 22.94 0.04
N LYS A 151 -6.34 23.96 -0.44
CA LYS A 151 -7.36 23.80 -1.48
C LYS A 151 -6.81 23.14 -2.75
N TYR A 152 -5.60 23.52 -3.14
CA TYR A 152 -4.93 22.90 -4.28
C TYR A 152 -4.65 21.41 -4.04
N PHE A 153 -4.12 21.06 -2.88
CA PHE A 153 -3.89 19.65 -2.52
C PHE A 153 -5.19 18.86 -2.41
N ASP A 154 -6.24 19.44 -1.83
CA ASP A 154 -7.54 18.79 -1.70
C ASP A 154 -8.15 18.46 -3.08
N SER A 155 -8.08 19.41 -4.04
CA SER A 155 -8.55 19.15 -5.42
C SER A 155 -7.74 18.05 -6.09
N PHE A 156 -6.41 18.08 -5.95
CA PHE A 156 -5.54 17.07 -6.52
C PHE A 156 -5.78 15.68 -5.90
N GLU A 157 -5.97 15.60 -4.58
CA GLU A 157 -6.31 14.34 -3.91
C GLU A 157 -7.67 13.79 -4.34
N GLN A 158 -8.63 14.69 -4.66
CA GLN A 158 -9.92 14.28 -5.20
C GLN A 158 -9.76 13.70 -6.61
N GLU A 159 -9.04 14.37 -7.50
CA GLU A 159 -8.75 13.89 -8.85
C GLU A 159 -8.06 12.50 -8.81
N LEU A 160 -7.11 12.32 -7.89
CA LEU A 160 -6.44 11.02 -7.70
C LEU A 160 -7.42 9.92 -7.23
N ARG A 161 -8.38 10.26 -6.36
CA ARG A 161 -9.41 9.29 -5.93
C ARG A 161 -10.32 8.89 -7.08
N GLU A 162 -10.74 9.86 -7.90
CA GLU A 162 -11.57 9.62 -9.08
C GLU A 162 -10.85 8.76 -10.11
N LEU A 163 -9.59 9.08 -10.41
CA LEU A 163 -8.75 8.29 -11.31
C LEU A 163 -8.56 6.86 -10.82
N LYS A 164 -8.30 6.68 -9.53
CA LYS A 164 -8.17 5.34 -8.93
C LYS A 164 -9.47 4.54 -9.00
N SER A 165 -10.60 5.20 -8.79
CA SER A 165 -11.92 4.57 -8.94
C SER A 165 -12.17 4.11 -10.36
N GLU A 166 -11.84 4.97 -11.34
CA GLU A 166 -11.96 4.63 -12.76
C GLU A 166 -11.04 3.46 -13.16
N LEU A 167 -9.80 3.45 -12.68
CA LEU A 167 -8.88 2.36 -12.91
C LEU A 167 -9.44 1.01 -12.42
N ASN A 168 -10.00 1.00 -11.20
CA ASN A 168 -10.63 -0.20 -10.64
C ASN A 168 -11.84 -0.67 -11.49
N ASN A 169 -12.62 0.28 -12.03
CA ASN A 169 -13.75 -0.04 -12.92
C ASN A 169 -13.26 -0.65 -14.24
N GLN A 170 -12.20 -0.11 -14.82
CA GLN A 170 -11.60 -0.64 -16.06
C GLN A 170 -11.07 -2.06 -15.86
N GLU A 171 -10.39 -2.36 -14.74
CA GLU A 171 -9.94 -3.72 -14.40
C GLU A 171 -11.13 -4.70 -14.30
N LYS A 172 -12.22 -4.25 -13.70
CA LYS A 172 -13.46 -5.04 -13.63
C LYS A 172 -14.04 -5.31 -15.02
N TYR A 173 -14.11 -4.28 -15.87
CA TYR A 173 -14.61 -4.44 -17.25
C TYR A 173 -13.75 -5.37 -18.09
N ILE A 174 -12.40 -5.29 -17.96
CA ILE A 174 -11.50 -6.23 -18.63
C ILE A 174 -11.77 -7.67 -18.20
N THR A 175 -12.01 -7.89 -16.90
CA THR A 175 -12.34 -9.21 -16.37
C THR A 175 -13.67 -9.72 -16.93
N GLN A 176 -14.69 -8.87 -16.97
CA GLN A 176 -16.00 -9.21 -17.55
C GLN A 176 -15.90 -9.50 -19.05
N LEU A 177 -15.13 -8.70 -19.79
CA LEU A 177 -14.90 -8.90 -21.22
C LEU A 177 -14.21 -10.26 -21.51
N LYS A 178 -13.18 -10.58 -20.71
CA LYS A 178 -12.52 -11.91 -20.84
C LYS A 178 -13.51 -13.05 -20.62
N GLN A 179 -14.38 -12.93 -19.61
CA GLN A 179 -15.40 -13.95 -19.33
C GLN A 179 -16.43 -14.05 -20.46
N ALA A 180 -16.88 -12.91 -21.01
CA ALA A 180 -17.82 -12.87 -22.13
C ALA A 180 -17.23 -13.54 -23.38
N ILE A 181 -15.98 -13.20 -23.74
CA ILE A 181 -15.28 -13.81 -24.89
C ILE A 181 -15.15 -15.33 -24.68
N LEU A 182 -14.77 -15.78 -23.49
CA LEU A 182 -14.68 -17.21 -23.18
C LEU A 182 -16.05 -17.90 -23.31
N GLN A 183 -17.11 -17.28 -22.82
CA GLN A 183 -18.46 -17.80 -22.92
C GLN A 183 -18.91 -17.91 -24.39
N GLU A 184 -18.65 -16.89 -25.21
CA GLU A 184 -18.94 -16.90 -26.64
C GLU A 184 -18.11 -17.96 -27.40
N ALA A 185 -16.84 -18.14 -27.00
CA ALA A 185 -15.98 -19.19 -27.59
C ALA A 185 -16.51 -20.59 -27.26
N ILE A 186 -16.84 -20.87 -25.99
CA ILE A 186 -17.34 -22.17 -25.54
C ILE A 186 -18.72 -22.48 -26.13
N SER A 187 -19.61 -21.49 -26.23
CA SER A 187 -20.93 -21.65 -26.84
C SER A 187 -20.87 -21.72 -28.37
N GLY A 188 -19.70 -21.41 -28.94
CA GLY A 188 -19.51 -21.35 -30.37
C GLY A 188 -20.11 -20.12 -31.07
N GLN A 189 -20.59 -19.14 -30.31
CA GLN A 189 -21.14 -17.89 -30.87
C GLN A 189 -20.06 -17.09 -31.61
N LEU A 190 -18.85 -17.04 -31.05
CA LEU A 190 -17.71 -16.33 -31.63
C LEU A 190 -17.40 -16.74 -33.09
N THR A 191 -17.66 -17.99 -33.46
CA THR A 191 -17.40 -18.52 -34.77
C THR A 191 -18.69 -18.80 -35.58
N ALA A 192 -19.84 -18.32 -35.12
CA ALA A 192 -21.13 -18.63 -35.74
C ALA A 192 -21.24 -18.17 -37.19
N GLU A 193 -20.79 -16.95 -37.48
CA GLU A 193 -20.80 -16.42 -38.86
C GLU A 193 -19.87 -17.19 -39.79
N TRP A 194 -18.67 -17.52 -39.30
CA TRP A 194 -17.71 -18.32 -40.06
C TRP A 194 -18.29 -19.70 -40.36
N ARG A 195 -18.96 -20.37 -39.41
CA ARG A 195 -19.58 -21.69 -39.63
C ARG A 195 -20.74 -21.66 -40.64
N LYS A 196 -21.50 -20.55 -40.73
CA LYS A 196 -22.52 -20.37 -41.74
C LYS A 196 -21.93 -20.37 -43.17
N GLN A 197 -20.76 -19.72 -43.31
CA GLN A 197 -20.05 -19.61 -44.58
C GLN A 197 -19.24 -20.87 -44.91
N ASN A 198 -18.89 -21.67 -43.92
CA ASN A 198 -18.08 -22.89 -44.01
C ASN A 198 -18.87 -24.07 -43.41
N PRO A 199 -19.93 -24.57 -44.07
CA PRO A 199 -20.71 -25.67 -43.56
C PRO A 199 -19.88 -26.95 -43.51
N ASN A 200 -20.07 -27.76 -42.48
CA ASN A 200 -19.38 -29.05 -42.31
C ASN A 200 -19.67 -29.96 -43.52
N GLN A 201 -18.62 -30.52 -44.09
CA GLN A 201 -18.73 -31.54 -45.14
C GLN A 201 -18.81 -32.93 -44.49
N LYS A 202 -19.95 -33.62 -44.68
CA LYS A 202 -20.16 -34.95 -44.11
C LYS A 202 -19.11 -35.93 -44.63
N GLY A 203 -18.39 -36.58 -43.71
CA GLY A 203 -17.32 -37.55 -44.05
C GLY A 203 -15.91 -36.96 -44.12
N ASP A 204 -15.75 -35.63 -44.05
CA ASP A 204 -14.44 -34.97 -43.98
C ASP A 204 -13.93 -34.92 -42.54
N PRO A 205 -12.80 -35.56 -42.20
CA PRO A 205 -12.25 -35.56 -40.83
C PRO A 205 -11.90 -34.19 -40.27
N ASP A 206 -11.71 -33.17 -41.10
CA ASP A 206 -11.35 -31.83 -40.68
C ASP A 206 -12.58 -31.00 -40.29
N THR A 207 -13.77 -31.37 -40.78
CA THR A 207 -15.01 -30.62 -40.52
C THR A 207 -16.15 -31.47 -39.92
N ASP A 208 -16.09 -32.81 -40.01
CA ASP A 208 -17.06 -33.74 -39.41
C ASP A 208 -16.47 -34.49 -38.23
N ALA A 209 -17.00 -34.20 -37.03
CA ALA A 209 -16.54 -34.81 -35.79
C ALA A 209 -16.67 -36.35 -35.78
N THR A 210 -17.67 -36.90 -36.47
CA THR A 210 -17.87 -38.34 -36.60
C THR A 210 -16.77 -38.99 -37.44
N ALA A 211 -16.39 -38.37 -38.55
CA ALA A 211 -15.30 -38.80 -39.40
C ALA A 211 -13.94 -38.68 -38.71
N LEU A 212 -13.72 -37.57 -37.97
CA LEU A 212 -12.51 -37.39 -37.17
C LEU A 212 -12.40 -38.47 -36.08
N LEU A 213 -13.50 -38.79 -35.37
CA LEU A 213 -13.51 -39.80 -34.33
C LEU A 213 -13.20 -41.21 -34.94
N ALA A 214 -13.74 -41.51 -36.09
CA ALA A 214 -13.44 -42.77 -36.81
C ALA A 214 -11.95 -42.83 -37.20
N LYS A 215 -11.37 -41.76 -37.69
CA LYS A 215 -9.95 -41.65 -38.03
C LYS A 215 -9.07 -41.87 -36.78
N ILE A 216 -9.37 -41.18 -35.67
CA ILE A 216 -8.62 -41.34 -34.42
C ILE A 216 -8.69 -42.78 -33.89
N LYS A 217 -9.87 -43.42 -33.97
CA LYS A 217 -10.02 -44.84 -33.56
C LYS A 217 -9.17 -45.76 -34.40
N GLY A 218 -9.18 -45.57 -35.73
CA GLY A 218 -8.37 -46.35 -36.64
C GLY A 218 -6.86 -46.17 -36.41
N GLU A 219 -6.40 -44.95 -36.21
CA GLU A 219 -5.00 -44.68 -35.88
C GLU A 219 -4.58 -45.31 -34.55
N LYS A 220 -5.45 -45.26 -33.54
CA LYS A 220 -5.21 -45.89 -32.25
C LYS A 220 -5.09 -47.41 -32.35
N GLU A 221 -5.98 -48.06 -33.14
CA GLU A 221 -5.90 -49.50 -33.40
C GLU A 221 -4.61 -49.90 -34.13
N GLN A 222 -4.19 -49.10 -35.12
CA GLN A 222 -2.92 -49.32 -35.81
C GLN A 222 -1.71 -49.18 -34.87
N LEU A 223 -1.74 -48.25 -33.93
CA LEU A 223 -0.68 -48.06 -32.92
C LEU A 223 -0.61 -49.24 -31.96
N ILE A 224 -1.78 -49.77 -31.52
CA ILE A 224 -1.86 -50.89 -30.60
C ILE A 224 -1.37 -52.18 -31.27
N ASN A 225 -1.73 -52.37 -32.57
CA ASN A 225 -1.37 -53.55 -33.33
C ASN A 225 0.04 -53.50 -33.96
N ARG A 226 0.81 -52.44 -33.76
CA ARG A 226 2.21 -52.37 -34.18
C ARG A 226 3.01 -53.43 -33.43
N PRO A 227 3.69 -54.37 -34.11
CA PRO A 227 4.52 -55.35 -33.45
C PRO A 227 5.59 -54.62 -32.64
N VAL A 228 5.62 -54.89 -31.33
CA VAL A 228 6.64 -54.35 -30.45
C VAL A 228 8.00 -54.81 -30.95
N ARG A 229 8.75 -53.91 -31.58
CA ARG A 229 10.15 -54.19 -31.90
C ARG A 229 10.85 -54.55 -30.62
N LYS A 230 11.29 -55.80 -30.48
CA LYS A 230 12.11 -56.24 -29.33
C LYS A 230 13.38 -55.38 -29.34
N PHE A 231 13.40 -54.41 -28.45
CA PHE A 231 14.64 -53.67 -28.17
C PHE A 231 15.66 -54.69 -27.63
N LYS A 232 16.73 -54.94 -28.38
CA LYS A 232 17.91 -55.60 -27.85
C LYS A 232 18.35 -54.77 -26.62
N LYS A 233 18.44 -55.43 -25.46
CA LYS A 233 19.05 -54.84 -24.27
C LYS A 233 20.45 -54.36 -24.62
N GLN A 234 20.62 -53.10 -24.93
CA GLN A 234 21.91 -52.42 -24.85
C GLN A 234 21.99 -51.90 -23.42
N SER A 235 23.15 -52.13 -22.81
CA SER A 235 23.47 -51.86 -21.41
C SER A 235 23.10 -50.43 -20.97
N VAL A 236 22.41 -50.33 -19.84
CA VAL A 236 21.88 -49.11 -19.21
C VAL A 236 23.03 -48.39 -18.50
N SER A 237 24.02 -47.82 -19.21
CA SER A 237 24.99 -46.92 -18.60
C SER A 237 24.89 -45.47 -19.07
N GLY A 238 23.97 -45.17 -20.00
CA GLY A 238 23.81 -43.78 -20.49
C GLY A 238 22.49 -43.10 -20.11
N PHE A 239 21.60 -43.80 -19.39
CA PHE A 239 20.26 -43.25 -19.10
C PHE A 239 20.22 -42.39 -17.82
N GLU A 240 21.09 -42.69 -16.87
CA GLU A 240 21.22 -41.89 -15.66
C GLU A 240 21.89 -40.54 -15.92
N ASP A 241 22.85 -40.46 -16.82
CA ASP A 241 23.53 -39.21 -17.17
C ASP A 241 22.60 -38.24 -17.94
N VAL A 242 21.71 -38.77 -18.80
CA VAL A 242 20.70 -37.94 -19.49
C VAL A 242 19.61 -37.42 -18.57
N LEU A 243 19.18 -38.21 -17.59
CA LEU A 243 18.21 -37.81 -16.57
C LEU A 243 18.78 -36.78 -15.61
N MET A 244 20.04 -36.89 -15.24
CA MET A 244 20.72 -35.90 -14.38
C MET A 244 20.95 -34.58 -15.13
N SER A 245 21.32 -34.61 -16.38
CA SER A 245 21.47 -33.40 -17.21
C SER A 245 20.12 -32.68 -17.42
N ALA A 246 19.03 -33.39 -17.70
CA ALA A 246 17.70 -32.82 -17.87
C ALA A 246 17.15 -32.22 -16.53
N ARG A 247 17.51 -32.81 -15.39
CA ARG A 247 17.13 -32.30 -14.06
C ARG A 247 17.88 -31.05 -13.67
N LEU A 248 19.14 -30.91 -14.06
CA LEU A 248 19.94 -29.70 -13.87
C LEU A 248 19.44 -28.53 -14.71
N ASP A 249 19.04 -28.76 -15.95
CA ASP A 249 18.50 -27.72 -16.84
C ASP A 249 17.15 -27.15 -16.36
N VAL A 250 16.29 -27.99 -15.77
CA VAL A 250 15.02 -27.53 -15.19
C VAL A 250 15.25 -26.72 -13.91
N ILE A 251 16.23 -27.09 -13.08
CA ILE A 251 16.56 -26.35 -11.84
C ILE A 251 17.23 -25.01 -12.15
N MET A 252 18.06 -24.95 -13.18
CA MET A 252 18.73 -23.70 -13.59
C MET A 252 17.72 -22.68 -14.20
N ARG A 253 16.74 -23.14 -14.98
CA ARG A 253 15.68 -22.25 -15.54
C ARG A 253 14.69 -21.74 -14.51
N ALA A 254 14.48 -22.44 -13.39
CA ALA A 254 13.64 -22.00 -12.30
C ALA A 254 14.30 -20.97 -11.35
N ARG A 255 15.58 -20.69 -11.55
CA ARG A 255 16.36 -19.75 -10.74
C ARG A 255 16.51 -18.36 -11.38
N ASP A 256 16.19 -18.25 -12.67
CA ASP A 256 16.31 -17.03 -13.47
C ASP A 256 14.94 -16.43 -13.86
N SER A 257 13.84 -16.87 -13.22
CA SER A 257 12.49 -16.32 -13.27
C SER A 257 12.02 -15.92 -11.87
#